data_a24e81dab212dc88c802a5910bd992cb
#
_entry.id   a24e81dab212dc88c802a5910bd992cb
#
_cell.length_a   1.000
_cell.length_b   1.000
_cell.length_c   1.000
_cell.angle_alpha   90.00
_cell.angle_beta   90.00
_cell.angle_gamma   90.00
#
_symmetry.space_group_name_H-M   'P 1'
#
loop_
_entity.id
_entity.type
_entity.pdbx_description
1 polymer ?
#
loop_
_entity_poly.entity_id
_entity_poly.type
_entity_poly.pdbx_seq_one_letter_code
_entity_poly.pdbx_strand_id
1 'polypeptide(L)'
;MNLEFCVKRGELYRVHKPGGDPKSHRVFVVMSRQLLIDSKFSTVICAPVFTSGDGLSTQVSIGPEEGLKHPSWIMCDNLVSLRKGDLTNYLGSLSRAKIANLNDALKMALDLV
;
A
#
# COMPACT_ATOMS: atom_id res chain seq x y z
N MET A 1 -1.75 -28.05 7.35
CA MET A 1 -2.36 -27.24 6.32
C MET A 1 -1.61 -25.91 6.18
N ASN A 2 -1.29 -25.55 4.98
CA ASN A 2 -0.60 -24.30 4.74
C ASN A 2 -1.59 -23.15 4.74
N LEU A 3 -1.34 -22.17 5.60
CA LEU A 3 -2.03 -20.90 5.49
C LEU A 3 -1.39 -20.16 4.33
N GLU A 4 -2.06 -20.17 3.21
CA GLU A 4 -1.56 -19.43 2.07
C GLU A 4 -1.63 -17.93 2.33
N PHE A 5 -0.57 -17.25 1.93
CA PHE A 5 -0.53 -15.80 1.98
C PHE A 5 -1.31 -15.27 0.77
N CYS A 6 -2.51 -14.73 1.04
CA CYS A 6 -3.46 -14.34 0.00
C CYS A 6 -3.48 -12.84 -0.27
N VAL A 7 -2.36 -12.17 -0.12
CA VAL A 7 -2.26 -10.74 -0.40
C VAL A 7 -2.13 -10.51 -1.89
N LYS A 8 -2.78 -9.46 -2.38
CA LYS A 8 -2.71 -9.06 -3.78
C LYS A 8 -2.19 -7.63 -3.91
N ARG A 9 -1.47 -7.40 -5.00
CA ARG A 9 -1.00 -6.04 -5.34
C ARG A 9 -2.19 -5.08 -5.40
N GLY A 10 -2.04 -3.91 -4.79
CA GLY A 10 -3.10 -2.89 -4.77
C GLY A 10 -4.05 -3.01 -3.59
N GLU A 11 -3.88 -4.00 -2.73
CA GLU A 11 -4.67 -4.10 -1.50
C GLU A 11 -4.14 -3.16 -0.43
N LEU A 12 -5.05 -2.69 0.43
CA LEU A 12 -4.74 -1.80 1.53
C LEU A 12 -4.82 -2.56 2.85
N TYR A 13 -3.79 -2.38 3.67
CA TYR A 13 -3.70 -3.01 4.99
C TYR A 13 -3.36 -1.99 6.06
N ARG A 14 -3.99 -2.15 7.22
CA ARG A 14 -3.61 -1.39 8.42
C ARG A 14 -2.50 -2.15 9.12
N VAL A 15 -1.40 -1.47 9.39
CA VAL A 15 -0.22 -2.09 10.01
C VAL A 15 0.16 -1.28 11.24
N HIS A 16 0.36 -1.96 12.37
CA HIS A 16 0.83 -1.32 13.59
C HIS A 16 2.31 -0.99 13.48
N LYS A 17 2.70 0.16 14.03
CA LYS A 17 4.11 0.54 14.08
C LYS A 17 4.82 -0.32 15.14
N PRO A 18 5.93 -1.00 14.77
CA PRO A 18 6.70 -1.77 15.75
C PRO A 18 7.20 -0.87 16.88
N GLY A 19 7.02 -1.31 18.13
CA GLY A 19 7.50 -0.59 19.30
C GLY A 19 6.74 0.67 19.64
N GLY A 20 5.65 0.97 18.94
CA GLY A 20 4.85 2.16 19.19
C GLY A 20 3.64 1.88 20.09
N ASP A 21 2.86 2.94 20.32
CA ASP A 21 1.56 2.85 20.98
C ASP A 21 0.70 1.78 20.27
N PRO A 22 0.03 0.86 20.98
CA PRO A 22 -0.89 -0.10 20.37
C PRO A 22 -1.96 0.53 19.47
N LYS A 23 -2.29 1.80 19.72
CA LYS A 23 -3.22 2.55 18.87
C LYS A 23 -2.56 3.16 17.65
N SER A 24 -1.24 3.19 17.59
CA SER A 24 -0.51 3.77 16.48
C SER A 24 -0.42 2.78 15.34
N HIS A 25 -1.08 3.10 14.24
CA HIS A 25 -1.06 2.29 13.04
C HIS A 25 -1.06 3.20 11.82
N ARG A 26 -0.70 2.63 10.70
CA ARG A 26 -0.73 3.32 9.41
C ARG A 26 -1.27 2.39 8.35
N VAL A 27 -1.96 2.96 7.39
CA VAL A 27 -2.44 2.23 6.23
C VAL A 27 -1.34 2.21 5.16
N PHE A 28 -1.17 1.05 4.54
CA PHE A 28 -0.21 0.86 3.44
C PHE A 28 -0.91 0.19 2.26
N VAL A 29 -0.43 0.52 1.06
CA VAL A 29 -0.85 -0.14 -0.18
C VAL A 29 0.27 -1.06 -0.64
N VAL A 30 -0.09 -2.29 -0.98
CA VAL A 30 0.88 -3.28 -1.47
C VAL A 30 1.27 -2.95 -2.91
N MET A 31 2.56 -2.77 -3.16
CA MET A 31 3.11 -2.26 -4.42
C MET A 31 3.89 -3.30 -5.20
N SER A 32 4.48 -4.29 -4.54
CA SER A 32 5.31 -5.30 -5.20
C SER A 32 4.54 -6.07 -6.28
N ARG A 33 5.28 -6.55 -7.27
CA ARG A 33 4.69 -7.41 -8.29
C ARG A 33 4.13 -8.69 -7.67
N GLN A 34 3.03 -9.20 -8.23
CA GLN A 34 2.33 -10.35 -7.65
C GLN A 34 3.22 -11.60 -7.55
N LEU A 35 4.10 -11.80 -8.49
CA LEU A 35 5.03 -12.94 -8.46
C LEU A 35 5.88 -12.94 -7.19
N LEU A 36 6.37 -11.77 -6.77
CA LEU A 36 7.13 -11.64 -5.53
C LEU A 36 6.24 -11.83 -4.30
N ILE A 37 5.02 -11.27 -4.34
CA ILE A 37 4.06 -11.44 -3.24
C ILE A 37 3.77 -12.92 -2.99
N ASP A 38 3.60 -13.69 -4.05
CA ASP A 38 3.26 -15.11 -3.97
C ASP A 38 4.48 -16.00 -3.70
N SER A 39 5.68 -15.44 -3.74
CA SER A 39 6.92 -16.18 -3.50
C SER A 39 7.21 -16.35 -2.01
N LYS A 40 8.31 -17.04 -1.71
CA LYS A 40 8.79 -17.19 -0.33
C LYS A 40 9.58 -15.97 0.18
N PHE A 41 9.75 -14.95 -0.64
CA PHE A 41 10.43 -13.73 -0.22
C PHE A 41 9.69 -13.11 0.97
N SER A 42 10.41 -12.69 2.01
CA SER A 42 9.80 -12.37 3.31
C SER A 42 9.14 -11.00 3.39
N THR A 43 9.49 -10.08 2.48
CA THR A 43 9.00 -8.71 2.51
C THR A 43 8.34 -8.32 1.19
N VAL A 44 7.54 -7.26 1.24
CA VAL A 44 6.94 -6.62 0.06
C VAL A 44 7.11 -5.12 0.18
N ILE A 45 7.21 -4.46 -0.98
CA ILE A 45 7.27 -3.01 -1.03
C ILE A 45 5.85 -2.48 -0.90
N CYS A 46 5.67 -1.48 -0.03
CA CYS A 46 4.40 -0.82 0.20
C CYS A 46 4.58 0.70 0.16
N ALA A 47 3.48 1.40 -0.03
CA ALA A 47 3.45 2.86 0.07
C ALA A 47 2.51 3.27 1.21
N PRO A 48 2.91 4.21 2.06
CA PRO A 48 2.04 4.68 3.14
C PRO A 48 0.92 5.56 2.61
N VAL A 49 -0.17 5.61 3.36
CA VAL A 49 -1.34 6.42 3.06
C VAL A 49 -1.48 7.49 4.14
N PHE A 50 -1.56 8.75 3.72
CA PHE A 50 -1.75 9.88 4.63
C PHE A 50 -3.06 10.60 4.32
N THR A 51 -3.64 11.23 5.34
CA THR A 51 -4.88 12.03 5.19
C THR A 51 -4.62 13.42 4.63
N SER A 52 -3.38 13.86 4.55
CA SER A 52 -3.01 15.12 3.91
C SER A 52 -2.04 14.88 2.78
N GLY A 53 -2.18 15.67 1.72
CA GLY A 53 -1.31 15.58 0.54
C GLY A 53 -1.34 16.88 -0.23
N ASP A 54 -0.39 17.04 -1.14
CA ASP A 54 -0.19 18.27 -1.90
C ASP A 54 -0.67 18.15 -3.35
N GLY A 55 -1.22 17.00 -3.74
CA GLY A 55 -1.67 16.77 -5.11
C GLY A 55 -0.54 16.62 -6.10
N LEU A 56 0.63 16.17 -5.65
CA LEU A 56 1.79 15.93 -6.52
C LEU A 56 1.53 14.73 -7.44
N SER A 57 2.24 14.69 -8.58
CA SER A 57 2.12 13.59 -9.53
C SER A 57 2.55 12.24 -8.96
N THR A 58 3.27 12.23 -7.84
CA THR A 58 3.70 11.04 -7.12
C THR A 58 2.69 10.60 -6.04
N GLN A 59 1.57 11.30 -5.91
CA GLN A 59 0.54 11.02 -4.91
C GLN A 59 -0.75 10.60 -5.60
N VAL A 60 -1.40 9.56 -5.09
CA VAL A 60 -2.65 9.05 -5.65
C VAL A 60 -3.79 9.27 -4.65
N SER A 61 -4.83 9.97 -5.09
CA SER A 61 -6.01 10.24 -4.27
C SER A 61 -6.86 8.98 -4.14
N ILE A 62 -7.21 8.63 -2.90
CA ILE A 62 -8.10 7.50 -2.58
C ILE A 62 -9.01 7.90 -1.42
N GLY A 63 -9.98 7.06 -1.09
CA GLY A 63 -10.92 7.38 -0.02
C GLY A 63 -11.85 6.22 0.33
N PRO A 64 -13.13 6.52 0.63
CA PRO A 64 -14.08 5.49 1.07
C PRO A 64 -14.26 4.33 0.10
N GLU A 65 -14.11 4.55 -1.19
CA GLU A 65 -14.21 3.49 -2.19
C GLU A 65 -13.14 2.40 -2.00
N GLU A 66 -12.01 2.76 -1.39
CA GLU A 66 -10.90 1.86 -1.11
C GLU A 66 -10.91 1.33 0.32
N GLY A 67 -11.99 1.57 1.07
CA GLY A 67 -12.14 1.08 2.45
C GLY A 67 -11.64 2.03 3.53
N LEU A 68 -11.38 3.29 3.18
CA LEU A 68 -10.91 4.30 4.15
C LEU A 68 -12.08 5.15 4.66
N LYS A 69 -11.90 5.71 5.86
CA LYS A 69 -12.91 6.61 6.44
C LYS A 69 -12.86 8.00 5.84
N HIS A 70 -11.70 8.44 5.40
CA HIS A 70 -11.46 9.81 4.95
C HIS A 70 -10.75 9.83 3.61
N PRO A 71 -10.94 10.90 2.81
CA PRO A 71 -10.08 11.13 1.65
C PRO A 71 -8.62 11.12 2.06
N SER A 72 -7.79 10.45 1.29
CA SER A 72 -6.40 10.18 1.64
C SER A 72 -5.55 10.15 0.38
N TRP A 73 -4.23 10.04 0.58
CA TRP A 73 -3.25 10.02 -0.50
C TRP A 73 -2.27 8.88 -0.32
N ILE A 74 -2.04 8.13 -1.39
CA ILE A 74 -0.95 7.15 -1.44
C ILE A 74 0.34 7.91 -1.76
N MET A 75 1.35 7.76 -0.92
CA MET A 75 2.61 8.52 -1.02
C MET A 75 3.67 7.68 -1.71
N CYS A 76 3.76 7.75 -3.03
CA CYS A 76 4.70 6.92 -3.79
C CYS A 76 6.17 7.32 -3.62
N ASP A 77 6.45 8.50 -3.10
CA ASP A 77 7.81 8.90 -2.78
C ASP A 77 8.34 8.27 -1.48
N ASN A 78 7.47 7.63 -0.71
CA ASN A 78 7.79 7.12 0.63
C ASN A 78 7.74 5.59 0.69
N LEU A 79 8.19 4.91 -0.34
CA LEU A 79 8.15 3.44 -0.39
C LEU A 79 8.93 2.81 0.75
N VAL A 80 8.37 1.77 1.34
CA VAL A 80 9.01 1.00 2.42
C VAL A 80 8.82 -0.49 2.18
N SER A 81 9.71 -1.30 2.75
CA SER A 81 9.55 -2.75 2.77
C SER A 81 8.91 -3.17 4.08
N LEU A 82 7.84 -3.95 3.99
CA LEU A 82 7.15 -4.50 5.15
C LEU A 82 7.22 -6.02 5.11
N ARG A 83 7.24 -6.64 6.30
CA ARG A 83 7.17 -8.10 6.39
C ARG A 83 5.77 -8.56 6.00
N LYS A 84 5.71 -9.60 5.18
CA LYS A 84 4.42 -10.16 4.75
C LYS A 84 3.52 -10.54 5.93
N GLY A 85 4.11 -11.04 7.01
CA GLY A 85 3.38 -11.42 8.21
C GLY A 85 2.66 -10.28 8.92
N ASP A 86 3.02 -9.04 8.64
CA ASP A 86 2.37 -7.86 9.21
C ASP A 86 1.12 -7.43 8.43
N LEU A 87 0.88 -8.02 7.25
CA LEU A 87 -0.26 -7.66 6.40
C LEU A 87 -1.46 -8.55 6.72
N THR A 88 -2.05 -8.33 7.89
CA THR A 88 -3.15 -9.15 8.41
C THR A 88 -4.48 -8.42 8.52
N ASN A 89 -4.49 -7.10 8.44
CA ASN A 89 -5.70 -6.30 8.63
C ASN A 89 -6.11 -5.63 7.32
N TYR A 90 -6.79 -6.39 6.48
CA TYR A 90 -7.25 -5.95 5.15
C TYR A 90 -8.33 -4.87 5.27
N LEU A 91 -8.21 -3.81 4.47
CA LEU A 91 -9.18 -2.71 4.44
C LEU A 91 -9.96 -2.64 3.13
N GLY A 92 -9.32 -2.91 2.02
CA GLY A 92 -9.92 -2.76 0.71
C GLY A 92 -8.89 -2.90 -0.39
N SER A 93 -9.31 -2.60 -1.62
CA SER A 93 -8.46 -2.77 -2.80
C SER A 93 -8.62 -1.59 -3.74
N LEU A 94 -7.58 -1.30 -4.50
CA LEU A 94 -7.64 -0.32 -5.57
C LEU A 94 -8.39 -0.90 -6.77
N SER A 95 -9.22 -0.06 -7.41
CA SER A 95 -9.84 -0.39 -8.69
C SER A 95 -8.78 -0.43 -9.80
N ARG A 96 -9.16 -0.95 -10.97
CA ARG A 96 -8.29 -0.92 -12.14
C ARG A 96 -7.83 0.49 -12.49
N ALA A 97 -8.73 1.46 -12.42
CA ALA A 97 -8.41 2.86 -12.71
C ALA A 97 -7.39 3.39 -11.70
N LYS A 98 -7.55 3.07 -10.43
CA LYS A 98 -6.60 3.50 -9.39
C LYS A 98 -5.26 2.79 -9.51
N ILE A 99 -5.24 1.53 -9.93
CA ILE A 99 -3.98 0.82 -10.22
C ILE A 99 -3.23 1.53 -11.36
N ALA A 100 -3.94 1.94 -12.41
CA ALA A 100 -3.32 2.69 -13.51
C ALA A 100 -2.72 4.00 -13.00
N ASN A 101 -3.46 4.74 -12.16
CA ASN A 101 -2.97 5.97 -11.54
C ASN A 101 -1.73 5.70 -10.67
N LEU A 102 -1.76 4.59 -9.93
CA LEU A 102 -0.65 4.17 -9.09
C LEU A 102 0.61 3.90 -9.91
N ASN A 103 0.45 3.18 -11.02
CA ASN A 103 1.57 2.87 -11.91
C ASN A 103 2.19 4.14 -12.48
N ASP A 104 1.37 5.10 -12.88
CA ASP A 104 1.86 6.39 -13.39
C ASP A 104 2.61 7.16 -12.30
N ALA A 105 2.07 7.20 -11.10
CA ALA A 105 2.71 7.87 -9.96
C ALA A 105 4.05 7.21 -9.59
N LEU A 106 4.13 5.88 -9.67
CA LEU A 106 5.38 5.15 -9.44
C LEU A 106 6.43 5.46 -10.49
N LYS A 107 6.04 5.54 -11.76
CA LYS A 107 6.97 5.93 -12.82
C LYS A 107 7.57 7.30 -12.55
N MET A 108 6.77 8.23 -12.09
CA MET A 108 7.23 9.58 -11.73
C MET A 108 8.14 9.55 -10.51
N ALA A 109 7.73 8.83 -9.46
CA ALA A 109 8.48 8.77 -8.20
C ALA A 109 9.87 8.12 -8.40
N LEU A 110 9.98 7.15 -9.31
CA LEU A 110 11.20 6.39 -9.55
C LEU A 110 11.94 6.81 -10.82
N ASP A 111 11.45 7.85 -11.48
CA ASP A 111 12.05 8.37 -12.72
C ASP A 111 12.20 7.29 -13.81
N LEU A 112 11.13 6.53 -14.04
CA LEU A 112 11.11 5.42 -15.00
C LEU A 112 10.46 5.80 -16.34
N VAL A 113 10.65 6.99 -16.77
CA VAL A 113 10.03 7.46 -18.02
C VAL A 113 11.07 7.65 -19.10
#